data_18fe7a5aa805b158d7564a33d0c4d718
#
_entry.id   18fe7a5aa805b158d7564a33d0c4d718
#
_cell.length_a   1.000
_cell.length_b   1.000
_cell.length_c   1.000
_cell.angle_alpha   90.00
_cell.angle_beta   90.00
_cell.angle_gamma   90.00
#
_symmetry.space_group_name_H-M   'P 1'
#
loop_
_entity.id
_entity.type
_entity.pdbx_description
1 polymer ?
#
loop_
_entity_poly.entity_id
_entity_poly.type
_entity_poly.pdbx_seq_one_letter_code
_entity_poly.pdbx_strand_id
1 'polypeptide(L)'
;IRDYDLTAYRAKIAAVFQDYKIFAATVAENVAGGACFAEDRPRVTAALNEATFGDRLAKMDDGIDTPLTREFDERGVNLSGGEAQKIAIARAFFRRAAVTVMDEPSAALDPVAEYELNTHIRETLEGDTVIFISHRLSTTRDADEIFVLDGGSVAEHGSHDALMRRGGIYASLFNLQAEKYRT
;
A
#
# COMPACT_ATOMS: atom_id res chain seq x y z
N ILE A 1 -5.70 23.79 8.36
CA ILE A 1 -6.64 22.63 8.35
C ILE A 1 -8.03 23.07 8.83
N ARG A 2 -8.13 23.90 9.86
CA ARG A 2 -9.43 24.30 10.47
C ARG A 2 -10.36 25.07 9.50
N ASP A 3 -9.82 25.69 8.46
CA ASP A 3 -10.55 26.52 7.50
C ASP A 3 -10.94 25.75 6.22
N TYR A 4 -10.62 24.46 6.13
CA TYR A 4 -10.96 23.61 4.99
C TYR A 4 -12.25 22.83 5.26
N ASP A 5 -13.05 22.64 4.22
CA ASP A 5 -14.12 21.63 4.25
C ASP A 5 -13.51 20.24 4.50
N LEU A 6 -13.98 19.57 5.55
CA LEU A 6 -13.38 18.31 6.02
C LEU A 6 -13.56 17.19 4.98
N THR A 7 -14.66 17.19 4.25
CA THR A 7 -14.93 16.17 3.20
C THR A 7 -14.00 16.38 2.02
N ALA A 8 -13.84 17.62 1.55
CA ALA A 8 -12.94 17.97 0.47
C ALA A 8 -11.46 17.71 0.86
N TYR A 9 -11.08 17.95 2.14
CA TYR A 9 -9.76 17.66 2.64
C TYR A 9 -9.48 16.15 2.69
N ARG A 10 -10.41 15.35 3.23
CA ARG A 10 -10.31 13.89 3.30
C ARG A 10 -10.28 13.24 1.91
N ALA A 11 -10.95 13.83 0.92
CA ALA A 11 -10.92 13.34 -0.45
C ALA A 11 -9.51 13.39 -1.09
N LYS A 12 -8.63 14.26 -0.57
CA LYS A 12 -7.23 14.40 -1.02
C LYS A 12 -6.26 13.42 -0.37
N ILE A 13 -6.73 12.59 0.56
CA ILE A 13 -5.90 11.65 1.30
C ILE A 13 -6.42 10.23 1.09
N ALA A 14 -5.55 9.33 0.65
CA ALA A 14 -5.78 7.90 0.69
C ALA A 14 -4.91 7.28 1.81
N ALA A 15 -5.39 6.20 2.42
CA ALA A 15 -4.61 5.48 3.42
C ALA A 15 -4.80 3.97 3.25
N VAL A 16 -3.69 3.25 3.37
CA VAL A 16 -3.64 1.80 3.53
C VAL A 16 -3.13 1.53 4.94
N PHE A 17 -3.98 0.94 5.77
CA PHE A 17 -3.64 0.60 7.16
C PHE A 17 -3.16 -0.85 7.25
N GLN A 18 -2.36 -1.18 8.24
CA GLN A 18 -1.89 -2.53 8.50
C GLN A 18 -3.04 -3.52 8.79
N ASP A 19 -4.12 -3.04 9.42
CA ASP A 19 -5.31 -3.82 9.77
C ASP A 19 -6.45 -3.69 8.74
N TYR A 20 -6.12 -3.58 7.46
CA TYR A 20 -7.11 -3.50 6.39
C TYR A 20 -8.14 -4.64 6.46
N LYS A 21 -9.37 -4.36 5.99
CA LYS A 21 -10.45 -5.33 5.95
C LYS A 21 -10.89 -5.60 4.50
N ILE A 22 -11.17 -6.88 4.25
CA ILE A 22 -11.87 -7.33 3.05
C ILE A 22 -13.33 -7.51 3.42
N PHE A 23 -14.20 -6.87 2.66
CA PHE A 23 -15.64 -6.94 2.87
C PHE A 23 -16.22 -8.14 2.10
N ALA A 24 -17.28 -8.73 2.63
CA ALA A 24 -18.08 -9.76 1.93
C ALA A 24 -18.90 -9.11 0.80
N ALA A 25 -18.21 -8.73 -0.25
CA ALA A 25 -18.68 -8.01 -1.43
C ALA A 25 -17.81 -8.41 -2.62
N THR A 26 -18.11 -7.96 -3.82
CA THR A 26 -17.28 -8.26 -5.00
C THR A 26 -15.88 -7.64 -4.92
N VAL A 27 -14.95 -8.12 -5.74
CA VAL A 27 -13.62 -7.49 -5.92
C VAL A 27 -13.79 -6.01 -6.27
N ALA A 28 -14.70 -5.69 -7.20
CA ALA A 28 -14.96 -4.33 -7.63
C ALA A 28 -15.43 -3.43 -6.49
N GLU A 29 -16.37 -3.88 -5.69
CA GLU A 29 -16.91 -3.13 -4.54
C GLU A 29 -15.86 -2.97 -3.44
N ASN A 30 -15.01 -3.97 -3.23
CA ASN A 30 -13.88 -3.85 -2.30
C ASN A 30 -12.89 -2.77 -2.73
N VAL A 31 -12.59 -2.66 -4.02
CA VAL A 31 -11.67 -1.64 -4.55
C VAL A 31 -12.32 -0.25 -4.57
N ALA A 32 -13.58 -0.16 -5.00
CA ALA A 32 -14.31 1.11 -5.01
C ALA A 32 -14.60 1.65 -3.59
N GLY A 33 -14.60 0.75 -2.58
CA GLY A 33 -14.97 1.08 -1.21
C GLY A 33 -16.47 1.25 -0.99
N GLY A 34 -17.29 0.67 -1.87
CA GLY A 34 -18.75 0.72 -1.89
C GLY A 34 -19.31 0.25 -3.24
N ALA A 35 -20.50 0.68 -3.60
CA ALA A 35 -21.10 0.32 -4.89
C ALA A 35 -20.16 0.72 -6.05
N CYS A 36 -19.94 -0.22 -6.98
CA CYS A 36 -19.13 0.01 -8.17
C CYS A 36 -20.06 0.17 -9.39
N PHE A 37 -20.04 1.34 -10.01
CA PHE A 37 -20.84 1.63 -11.19
C PHE A 37 -20.10 1.25 -12.49
N ALA A 38 -20.84 1.17 -13.59
CA ALA A 38 -20.27 0.73 -14.87
C ALA A 38 -19.09 1.59 -15.34
N GLU A 39 -19.14 2.90 -15.10
CA GLU A 39 -18.09 3.86 -15.41
C GLU A 39 -16.82 3.68 -14.57
N ASP A 40 -16.92 3.10 -13.38
CA ASP A 40 -15.78 2.87 -12.49
C ASP A 40 -15.01 1.58 -12.82
N ARG A 41 -15.63 0.62 -13.51
CA ARG A 41 -15.06 -0.71 -13.77
C ARG A 41 -13.68 -0.68 -14.46
N PRO A 42 -13.43 0.16 -15.49
CA PRO A 42 -12.10 0.26 -16.08
C PRO A 42 -11.04 0.76 -15.09
N ARG A 43 -11.41 1.71 -14.23
CA ARG A 43 -10.53 2.26 -13.19
C ARG A 43 -10.23 1.22 -12.10
N VAL A 44 -11.22 0.43 -11.71
CA VAL A 44 -11.03 -0.69 -10.78
C VAL A 44 -10.04 -1.71 -11.34
N THR A 45 -10.21 -2.09 -12.62
CA THR A 45 -9.29 -3.04 -13.27
C THR A 45 -7.88 -2.47 -13.37
N ALA A 46 -7.72 -1.19 -13.71
CA ALA A 46 -6.43 -0.53 -13.74
C ALA A 46 -5.76 -0.53 -12.36
N ALA A 47 -6.48 -0.13 -11.31
CA ALA A 47 -5.98 -0.11 -9.94
C ALA A 47 -5.55 -1.51 -9.43
N LEU A 48 -6.26 -2.57 -9.82
CA LEU A 48 -5.89 -3.95 -9.50
C LEU A 48 -4.59 -4.38 -10.20
N ASN A 49 -4.39 -3.99 -11.46
CA ASN A 49 -3.16 -4.25 -12.18
C ASN A 49 -1.98 -3.49 -11.58
N GLU A 50 -2.16 -2.21 -11.26
CA GLU A 50 -1.18 -1.35 -10.58
C GLU A 50 -0.79 -1.93 -9.21
N ALA A 51 -1.73 -2.56 -8.49
CA ALA A 51 -1.49 -3.27 -7.24
C ALA A 51 -0.95 -4.72 -7.43
N THR A 52 -0.50 -5.09 -8.62
CA THR A 52 0.01 -6.43 -8.96
C THR A 52 -0.96 -7.58 -8.68
N PHE A 53 -2.27 -7.32 -8.79
CA PHE A 53 -3.33 -8.33 -8.60
C PHE A 53 -3.85 -8.92 -9.92
N GLY A 54 -3.39 -8.44 -11.07
CA GLY A 54 -3.90 -8.80 -12.39
C GLY A 54 -3.85 -10.29 -12.69
N ASP A 55 -2.74 -10.98 -12.42
CA ASP A 55 -2.60 -12.42 -12.64
C ASP A 55 -3.57 -13.25 -11.79
N ARG A 56 -3.88 -12.77 -10.60
CA ARG A 56 -4.86 -13.43 -9.73
C ARG A 56 -6.28 -13.17 -10.24
N LEU A 57 -6.57 -11.94 -10.66
CA LEU A 57 -7.85 -11.55 -11.24
C LEU A 57 -8.17 -12.38 -12.50
N ALA A 58 -7.18 -12.61 -13.37
CA ALA A 58 -7.34 -13.40 -14.59
C ALA A 58 -7.70 -14.87 -14.34
N LYS A 59 -7.50 -15.38 -13.11
CA LYS A 59 -7.85 -16.73 -12.68
C LYS A 59 -9.20 -16.80 -11.95
N MET A 60 -9.92 -15.69 -11.84
CA MET A 60 -11.25 -15.62 -11.25
C MET A 60 -12.29 -15.66 -12.36
N ASP A 61 -13.21 -16.64 -12.30
CA ASP A 61 -14.20 -16.88 -13.36
C ASP A 61 -15.09 -15.64 -13.62
N ASP A 62 -15.48 -14.93 -12.57
CA ASP A 62 -16.31 -13.74 -12.64
C ASP A 62 -15.47 -12.44 -12.66
N GLY A 63 -14.15 -12.52 -12.76
CA GLY A 63 -13.26 -11.34 -12.79
C GLY A 63 -13.49 -10.40 -11.61
N ILE A 64 -13.71 -9.10 -11.87
CA ILE A 64 -13.97 -8.11 -10.82
C ILE A 64 -15.32 -8.27 -10.11
N ASP A 65 -16.24 -9.08 -10.65
CA ASP A 65 -17.54 -9.40 -10.03
C ASP A 65 -17.46 -10.61 -9.09
N THR A 66 -16.30 -11.24 -8.96
CA THR A 66 -16.07 -12.35 -8.04
C THR A 66 -16.36 -11.94 -6.60
N PRO A 67 -17.29 -12.62 -5.89
CA PRO A 67 -17.53 -12.38 -4.47
C PRO A 67 -16.29 -12.73 -3.65
N LEU A 68 -15.92 -11.87 -2.70
CA LEU A 68 -14.86 -12.15 -1.75
C LEU A 68 -15.46 -12.62 -0.43
N THR A 69 -14.75 -13.54 0.23
CA THR A 69 -15.16 -14.27 1.42
C THR A 69 -16.34 -15.23 1.18
N ARG A 70 -16.48 -16.25 2.04
CA ARG A 70 -17.60 -17.20 1.99
C ARG A 70 -18.65 -16.95 3.07
N GLU A 71 -18.63 -15.75 3.62
CA GLU A 71 -19.49 -15.41 4.75
C GLU A 71 -20.96 -15.33 4.36
N PHE A 72 -21.26 -14.86 3.14
CA PHE A 72 -22.63 -14.71 2.62
C PHE A 72 -22.85 -15.36 1.25
N ASP A 73 -21.79 -15.80 0.56
CA ASP A 73 -21.89 -16.51 -0.73
C ASP A 73 -20.91 -17.68 -0.75
N GLU A 74 -21.43 -18.91 -0.89
CA GLU A 74 -20.60 -20.14 -0.94
C GLU A 74 -19.61 -20.14 -2.12
N ARG A 75 -19.90 -19.39 -3.21
CA ARG A 75 -19.00 -19.19 -4.35
C ARG A 75 -17.88 -18.21 -4.04
N GLY A 76 -17.96 -17.53 -2.91
CA GLY A 76 -16.99 -16.52 -2.51
C GLY A 76 -15.56 -17.09 -2.42
N VAL A 77 -14.60 -16.27 -2.85
CA VAL A 77 -13.18 -16.59 -2.85
C VAL A 77 -12.52 -16.04 -1.61
N ASN A 78 -11.85 -16.90 -0.83
CA ASN A 78 -10.98 -16.44 0.24
C ASN A 78 -9.61 -16.05 -0.32
N LEU A 79 -9.15 -14.88 0.03
CA LEU A 79 -7.84 -14.36 -0.35
C LEU A 79 -6.78 -14.78 0.68
N SER A 80 -5.55 -15.01 0.23
CA SER A 80 -4.38 -15.04 1.11
C SER A 80 -4.11 -13.65 1.69
N GLY A 81 -3.29 -13.55 2.74
CA GLY A 81 -2.92 -12.27 3.34
C GLY A 81 -2.32 -11.29 2.32
N GLY A 82 -1.40 -11.77 1.47
CA GLY A 82 -0.79 -10.95 0.42
C GLY A 82 -1.78 -10.51 -0.66
N GLU A 83 -2.72 -11.40 -1.08
CA GLU A 83 -3.77 -11.04 -2.04
C GLU A 83 -4.72 -9.98 -1.45
N ALA A 84 -5.12 -10.15 -0.19
CA ALA A 84 -5.97 -9.18 0.51
C ALA A 84 -5.27 -7.81 0.66
N GLN A 85 -3.97 -7.82 0.91
CA GLN A 85 -3.15 -6.60 0.95
C GLN A 85 -3.13 -5.86 -0.39
N LYS A 86 -2.99 -6.58 -1.50
CA LYS A 86 -3.06 -6.01 -2.85
C LYS A 86 -4.42 -5.35 -3.14
N ILE A 87 -5.53 -5.94 -2.67
CA ILE A 87 -6.86 -5.30 -2.77
C ILE A 87 -6.91 -3.99 -1.97
N ALA A 88 -6.34 -3.96 -0.76
CA ALA A 88 -6.29 -2.75 0.05
C ALA A 88 -5.46 -1.63 -0.63
N ILE A 89 -4.37 -1.99 -1.30
CA ILE A 89 -3.55 -1.05 -2.08
C ILE A 89 -4.29 -0.59 -3.34
N ALA A 90 -4.95 -1.50 -4.07
CA ALA A 90 -5.78 -1.15 -5.22
C ALA A 90 -6.88 -0.12 -4.86
N ARG A 91 -7.43 -0.20 -3.64
CA ARG A 91 -8.38 0.78 -3.10
C ARG A 91 -7.76 2.19 -3.01
N ALA A 92 -6.50 2.29 -2.58
CA ALA A 92 -5.78 3.56 -2.53
C ALA A 92 -5.50 4.11 -3.95
N PHE A 93 -5.07 3.26 -4.87
CA PHE A 93 -4.84 3.64 -6.27
C PHE A 93 -6.14 4.08 -6.98
N PHE A 94 -7.24 3.36 -6.78
CA PHE A 94 -8.55 3.74 -7.31
C PHE A 94 -8.96 5.13 -6.84
N ARG A 95 -8.66 5.50 -5.59
CA ARG A 95 -9.02 6.80 -5.01
C ARG A 95 -8.28 7.98 -5.65
N ARG A 96 -7.05 7.80 -6.15
CA ARG A 96 -6.21 8.84 -6.77
C ARG A 96 -6.14 10.12 -5.94
N ALA A 97 -5.64 9.98 -4.73
CA ALA A 97 -5.48 11.08 -3.78
C ALA A 97 -4.12 11.75 -3.94
N ALA A 98 -4.03 13.07 -3.72
CA ALA A 98 -2.77 13.82 -3.78
C ALA A 98 -1.77 13.44 -2.68
N VAL A 99 -2.24 12.81 -1.59
CA VAL A 99 -1.40 12.28 -0.52
C VAL A 99 -1.84 10.84 -0.23
N THR A 100 -0.92 9.89 -0.32
CA THR A 100 -1.17 8.50 0.01
C THR A 100 -0.31 8.08 1.20
N VAL A 101 -0.95 7.60 2.27
CA VAL A 101 -0.28 7.06 3.46
C VAL A 101 -0.35 5.55 3.40
N MET A 102 0.79 4.88 3.54
CA MET A 102 0.89 3.43 3.50
C MET A 102 1.59 2.92 4.77
N ASP A 103 0.83 2.21 5.60
CA ASP A 103 1.32 1.62 6.83
C ASP A 103 1.65 0.14 6.60
N GLU A 104 2.94 -0.16 6.50
CA GLU A 104 3.49 -1.50 6.22
C GLU A 104 2.85 -2.20 5.00
N PRO A 105 2.83 -1.56 3.81
CA PRO A 105 2.07 -2.04 2.66
C PRO A 105 2.59 -3.36 2.06
N SER A 106 3.70 -3.88 2.51
CA SER A 106 4.31 -5.13 2.04
C SER A 106 4.48 -6.19 3.14
N ALA A 107 3.89 -5.99 4.33
CA ALA A 107 4.13 -6.86 5.50
C ALA A 107 3.80 -8.34 5.25
N ALA A 108 2.78 -8.65 4.44
CA ALA A 108 2.32 -10.00 4.14
C ALA A 108 2.94 -10.60 2.85
N LEU A 109 3.92 -9.92 2.23
CA LEU A 109 4.53 -10.32 0.97
C LEU A 109 5.92 -10.92 1.17
N ASP A 110 6.29 -11.84 0.27
CA ASP A 110 7.68 -12.30 0.13
C ASP A 110 8.55 -11.19 -0.49
N PRO A 111 9.90 -11.30 -0.43
CA PRO A 111 10.80 -10.24 -0.87
C PRO A 111 10.68 -9.87 -2.37
N VAL A 112 10.33 -10.84 -3.23
CA VAL A 112 10.17 -10.59 -4.68
C VAL A 112 8.90 -9.79 -4.93
N ALA A 113 7.77 -10.26 -4.38
CA ALA A 113 6.48 -9.58 -4.48
C ALA A 113 6.51 -8.19 -3.82
N GLU A 114 7.27 -8.02 -2.73
CA GLU A 114 7.51 -6.72 -2.10
C GLU A 114 8.24 -5.76 -3.04
N TYR A 115 9.32 -6.20 -3.67
CA TYR A 115 10.08 -5.37 -4.61
C TYR A 115 9.21 -4.93 -5.80
N GLU A 116 8.48 -5.87 -6.40
CA GLU A 116 7.56 -5.58 -7.51
C GLU A 116 6.49 -4.55 -7.08
N LEU A 117 5.83 -4.78 -5.95
CA LEU A 117 4.82 -3.87 -5.44
C LEU A 117 5.38 -2.47 -5.18
N ASN A 118 6.53 -2.34 -4.52
CA ASN A 118 7.14 -1.05 -4.22
C ASN A 118 7.56 -0.31 -5.50
N THR A 119 7.97 -1.03 -6.55
CA THR A 119 8.25 -0.44 -7.86
C THR A 119 6.98 0.11 -8.48
N HIS A 120 5.89 -0.67 -8.51
CA HIS A 120 4.61 -0.21 -9.04
C HIS A 120 4.01 0.96 -8.24
N ILE A 121 4.15 0.98 -6.90
CA ILE A 121 3.71 2.11 -6.08
C ILE A 121 4.42 3.39 -6.51
N ARG A 122 5.74 3.34 -6.72
CA ARG A 122 6.51 4.53 -7.15
C ARG A 122 6.10 5.01 -8.54
N GLU A 123 5.93 4.09 -9.49
CA GLU A 123 5.52 4.42 -10.86
C GLU A 123 4.09 4.99 -10.90
N THR A 124 3.16 4.36 -10.17
CA THR A 124 1.73 4.75 -10.15
C THR A 124 1.50 6.10 -9.48
N LEU A 125 2.28 6.41 -8.43
CA LEU A 125 2.15 7.62 -7.63
C LEU A 125 3.25 8.65 -7.93
N GLU A 126 3.90 8.55 -9.09
CA GLU A 126 4.89 9.53 -9.52
C GLU A 126 4.27 10.94 -9.58
N GLY A 127 4.89 11.89 -8.88
CA GLY A 127 4.41 13.27 -8.76
C GLY A 127 3.43 13.52 -7.60
N ASP A 128 2.94 12.47 -6.92
CA ASP A 128 2.12 12.58 -5.72
C ASP A 128 2.98 12.48 -4.44
N THR A 129 2.41 12.90 -3.30
CA THR A 129 3.07 12.73 -2.01
C THR A 129 2.75 11.35 -1.43
N VAL A 130 3.78 10.53 -1.21
CA VAL A 130 3.62 9.21 -0.59
C VAL A 130 4.34 9.18 0.75
N ILE A 131 3.62 8.78 1.80
CA ILE A 131 4.17 8.61 3.15
C ILE A 131 4.17 7.11 3.46
N PHE A 132 5.35 6.52 3.53
CA PHE A 132 5.53 5.14 3.95
C PHE A 132 5.85 5.05 5.44
N ILE A 133 5.15 4.18 6.15
CA ILE A 133 5.54 3.73 7.47
C ILE A 133 6.03 2.30 7.30
N SER A 134 7.30 2.04 7.60
CA SER A 134 7.90 0.72 7.42
C SER A 134 8.97 0.46 8.46
N HIS A 135 9.02 -0.79 8.92
CA HIS A 135 10.15 -1.32 9.68
C HIS A 135 11.18 -2.04 8.77
N ARG A 136 10.88 -2.18 7.46
CA ARG A 136 11.78 -2.76 6.45
C ARG A 136 12.58 -1.64 5.79
N LEU A 137 13.86 -1.53 6.17
CA LEU A 137 14.70 -0.42 5.73
C LEU A 137 15.12 -0.50 4.25
N SER A 138 14.92 -1.65 3.59
CA SER A 138 15.08 -1.78 2.13
C SER A 138 14.16 -0.83 1.36
N THR A 139 12.94 -0.60 1.85
CA THR A 139 11.96 0.29 1.21
C THR A 139 12.25 1.76 1.43
N THR A 140 12.98 2.10 2.51
CA THR A 140 13.27 3.50 2.85
C THR A 140 14.42 4.10 2.05
N ARG A 141 15.26 3.26 1.42
CA ARG A 141 16.46 3.71 0.71
C ARG A 141 16.16 4.71 -0.41
N ASP A 142 15.04 4.49 -1.11
CA ASP A 142 14.65 5.26 -2.28
C ASP A 142 13.70 6.43 -1.93
N ALA A 143 13.46 6.69 -0.64
CA ALA A 143 12.67 7.82 -0.19
C ALA A 143 13.45 9.13 -0.30
N ASP A 144 12.79 10.21 -0.72
CA ASP A 144 13.37 11.55 -0.78
C ASP A 144 13.77 12.04 0.62
N GLU A 145 12.93 11.76 1.62
CA GLU A 145 13.15 12.17 3.02
C GLU A 145 12.72 11.04 3.96
N ILE A 146 13.54 10.75 4.94
CA ILE A 146 13.32 9.73 5.97
C ILE A 146 13.23 10.41 7.32
N PHE A 147 12.22 10.07 8.11
CA PHE A 147 12.04 10.51 9.49
C PHE A 147 12.17 9.32 10.42
N VAL A 148 13.15 9.35 11.31
CA VAL A 148 13.35 8.35 12.36
C VAL A 148 12.69 8.83 13.63
N LEU A 149 11.71 8.06 14.11
CA LEU A 149 10.99 8.34 15.35
C LEU A 149 11.59 7.52 16.49
N ASP A 150 11.91 8.19 17.59
CA ASP A 150 12.35 7.55 18.83
C ASP A 150 11.80 8.32 20.04
N GLY A 151 11.33 7.59 21.05
CA GLY A 151 10.76 8.18 22.25
C GLY A 151 9.63 9.19 21.99
N GLY A 152 8.83 9.01 20.92
CA GLY A 152 7.72 9.90 20.54
C GLY A 152 8.14 11.21 19.87
N SER A 153 9.41 11.33 19.45
CA SER A 153 9.97 12.51 18.80
C SER A 153 10.71 12.14 17.53
N VAL A 154 10.88 13.09 16.60
CA VAL A 154 11.77 12.93 15.45
C VAL A 154 13.21 13.02 15.94
N ALA A 155 13.91 11.88 15.99
CA ALA A 155 15.29 11.77 16.42
C ALA A 155 16.27 12.13 15.28
N GLU A 156 15.96 11.70 14.06
CA GLU A 156 16.77 11.96 12.87
C GLU A 156 15.85 12.19 11.68
N HIS A 157 16.30 13.02 10.72
CA HIS A 157 15.66 13.12 9.41
C HIS A 157 16.71 13.43 8.34
N GLY A 158 16.41 13.08 7.10
CA GLY A 158 17.26 13.31 5.92
C GLY A 158 17.14 12.20 4.88
N SER A 159 17.90 12.31 3.80
CA SER A 159 18.02 11.25 2.80
C SER A 159 18.77 10.04 3.35
N HIS A 160 18.60 8.86 2.71
CA HIS A 160 19.35 7.65 3.04
C HIS A 160 20.87 7.92 3.20
N ASP A 161 21.48 8.53 2.19
CA ASP A 161 22.91 8.80 2.18
C ASP A 161 23.36 9.74 3.31
N ALA A 162 22.55 10.75 3.62
CA ALA A 162 22.83 11.68 4.71
C ALA A 162 22.80 10.97 6.08
N LEU A 163 21.78 10.16 6.31
CA LEU A 163 21.61 9.41 7.55
C LEU A 163 22.66 8.31 7.71
N MET A 164 23.05 7.62 6.63
CA MET A 164 24.13 6.65 6.66
C MET A 164 25.50 7.28 7.00
N ARG A 165 25.82 8.45 6.40
CA ARG A 165 27.04 9.21 6.74
C ARG A 165 27.05 9.70 8.18
N ARG A 166 25.89 10.04 8.74
CA ARG A 166 25.74 10.48 10.13
C ARG A 166 26.08 9.38 11.14
N GLY A 167 25.88 8.10 10.78
CA GLY A 167 26.20 6.96 11.64
C GLY A 167 25.31 6.84 12.87
N GLY A 168 24.09 7.38 12.85
CA GLY A 168 23.16 7.42 13.96
C GLY A 168 22.25 6.20 14.07
N ILE A 169 21.03 6.43 14.57
CA ILE A 169 20.02 5.38 14.79
C ILE A 169 19.66 4.70 13.46
N TYR A 170 19.39 5.47 12.41
CA TYR A 170 19.07 4.94 11.09
C TYR A 170 20.14 4.01 10.56
N ALA A 171 21.39 4.47 10.55
CA ALA A 171 22.51 3.70 10.03
C ALA A 171 22.73 2.40 10.83
N SER A 172 22.57 2.44 12.15
CA SER A 172 22.66 1.27 13.02
C SER A 172 21.60 0.24 12.70
N LEU A 173 20.33 0.67 12.54
CA LEU A 173 19.20 -0.20 12.19
C LEU A 173 19.37 -0.79 10.78
N PHE A 174 19.80 0.04 9.81
CA PHE A 174 20.02 -0.40 8.43
C PHE A 174 21.11 -1.49 8.35
N ASN A 175 22.23 -1.30 9.02
CA ASN A 175 23.31 -2.28 9.04
C ASN A 175 22.88 -3.60 9.71
N LEU A 176 22.14 -3.53 10.83
CA LEU A 176 21.61 -4.72 11.50
C LEU A 176 20.66 -5.53 10.60
N GLN A 177 19.81 -4.85 9.80
CA GLN A 177 18.96 -5.56 8.85
C GLN A 177 19.78 -6.14 7.70
N ALA A 178 20.74 -5.40 7.16
CA ALA A 178 21.60 -5.87 6.07
C ALA A 178 22.41 -7.12 6.45
N GLU A 179 22.86 -7.24 7.70
CA GLU A 179 23.57 -8.42 8.21
C GLU A 179 22.71 -9.68 8.19
N LYS A 180 21.41 -9.57 8.51
CA LYS A 180 20.48 -10.71 8.48
C LYS A 180 20.25 -11.31 7.08
N TYR A 181 20.54 -10.56 6.02
CA TYR A 181 20.41 -11.02 4.63
C TYR A 181 21.75 -11.54 4.05
N ARG A 182 22.84 -11.47 4.80
CA ARG A 182 24.16 -11.98 4.37
C ARG A 182 24.49 -13.37 4.91
N THR A 183 23.68 -13.90 5.80
CA THR A 183 23.75 -15.27 6.34
C THR A 183 22.74 -16.18 5.66
#